data_ab312f98fd38c234d33610a31d1513c8
#
_entry.id   ab312f98fd38c234d33610a31d1513c8
#
_cell.length_a   1.000
_cell.length_b   1.000
_cell.length_c   1.000
_cell.angle_alpha   90.00
_cell.angle_beta   90.00
_cell.angle_gamma   90.00
#
_symmetry.space_group_name_H-M   'P 1'
#
loop_
_entity.id
_entity.type
_entity.pdbx_description
1 polymer ?
#
loop_
_entity_poly.entity_id
_entity_poly.type
_entity_poly.pdbx_seq_one_letter_code
_entity_poly.pdbx_strand_id
1 'polypeptide(L)'
;AGVPNSAYRVSTIDGFSMRLIAKFPARSGHNPQILQLHQPNTDYPAIRHAAMLLLQAGHLAQPLRATYARLLVDEYQDCNVVQHAIVSGLAQVLPTCVLGDPMQAIFDFRGNRLVHWANEVQPLFPAAGELRIPWRWRLAGAENLGQWLLAIRQQLQVGQPVDLRTAPAEVRWVQLNAGTEVQQRLVAARTESPNARGSVLIIGDSINVQG
;
A
#
# COMPACT_ATOMS: atom_id res chain seq x y z
N ALA A 1 -22.28 -14.09 6.30
CA ALA A 1 -21.65 -15.25 5.67
C ALA A 1 -20.39 -14.76 4.97
N GLY A 2 -19.21 -15.35 5.28
CA GLY A 2 -17.95 -15.01 4.63
C GLY A 2 -17.86 -15.63 3.22
N VAL A 3 -17.00 -15.05 2.38
CA VAL A 3 -16.70 -15.62 1.06
C VAL A 3 -15.87 -16.89 1.26
N PRO A 4 -16.26 -18.04 0.66
CA PRO A 4 -15.51 -19.27 0.82
C PRO A 4 -14.08 -19.14 0.23
N ASN A 5 -13.08 -19.77 0.88
CA ASN A 5 -11.68 -19.71 0.46
C ASN A 5 -11.43 -20.21 -0.96
N SER A 6 -12.30 -21.08 -1.48
CA SER A 6 -12.24 -21.59 -2.86
C SER A 6 -12.65 -20.55 -3.90
N ALA A 7 -13.33 -19.48 -3.50
CA ALA A 7 -13.85 -18.45 -4.42
C ALA A 7 -12.86 -17.30 -4.67
N TYR A 8 -11.75 -17.23 -3.97
CA TYR A 8 -10.75 -16.18 -4.16
C TYR A 8 -9.32 -16.71 -4.02
N ARG A 9 -8.39 -15.97 -4.58
CA ARG A 9 -6.95 -16.23 -4.45
C ARG A 9 -6.23 -14.94 -4.07
N VAL A 10 -5.56 -14.94 -2.93
CA VAL A 10 -4.70 -13.84 -2.48
C VAL A 10 -3.26 -14.08 -2.92
N SER A 11 -2.60 -13.04 -3.40
CA SER A 11 -1.21 -13.09 -3.82
C SER A 11 -0.66 -11.67 -3.94
N THR A 12 0.64 -11.50 -3.76
CA THR A 12 1.33 -10.29 -4.22
C THR A 12 1.36 -10.25 -5.76
N ILE A 13 1.53 -9.06 -6.35
CA ILE A 13 1.70 -8.91 -7.80
C ILE A 13 2.90 -9.71 -8.29
N ASP A 14 4.01 -9.71 -7.54
CA ASP A 14 5.19 -10.48 -7.87
C ASP A 14 4.96 -11.99 -7.80
N GLY A 15 4.27 -12.46 -6.75
CA GLY A 15 3.91 -13.87 -6.62
C GLY A 15 2.93 -14.33 -7.71
N PHE A 16 2.03 -13.45 -8.16
CA PHE A 16 1.19 -13.72 -9.34
C PHE A 16 2.05 -13.81 -10.61
N SER A 17 2.96 -12.85 -10.81
CA SER A 17 3.86 -12.80 -11.97
C SER A 17 4.73 -14.04 -12.08
N MET A 18 5.34 -14.48 -10.96
CA MET A 18 6.11 -15.73 -10.89
C MET A 18 5.28 -16.93 -11.35
N ARG A 19 4.08 -17.10 -10.81
CA ARG A 19 3.19 -18.22 -11.21
C ARG A 19 2.78 -18.14 -12.68
N LEU A 20 2.55 -16.92 -13.17
CA LEU A 20 2.14 -16.71 -14.56
C LEU A 20 3.22 -17.18 -15.51
N ILE A 21 4.47 -16.69 -15.36
CA ILE A 21 5.58 -17.07 -16.22
C ILE A 21 5.99 -18.54 -16.04
N ALA A 22 5.93 -19.08 -14.83
CA ALA A 22 6.18 -20.49 -14.55
C ALA A 22 5.19 -21.42 -15.28
N LYS A 23 3.92 -20.98 -15.41
CA LYS A 23 2.89 -21.76 -16.11
C LYS A 23 3.03 -21.69 -17.64
N PHE A 24 3.68 -20.66 -18.17
CA PHE A 24 3.84 -20.44 -19.61
C PHE A 24 5.31 -20.19 -19.99
N PRO A 25 6.26 -21.07 -19.63
CA PRO A 25 7.70 -20.83 -19.78
C PRO A 25 8.12 -20.58 -21.22
N ALA A 26 7.59 -21.35 -22.17
CA ALA A 26 7.92 -21.21 -23.58
C ALA A 26 7.45 -19.86 -24.18
N ARG A 27 6.34 -19.31 -23.68
CA ARG A 27 5.78 -18.04 -24.18
C ARG A 27 6.39 -16.82 -23.52
N SER A 28 6.74 -16.93 -22.23
CA SER A 28 7.37 -15.83 -21.49
C SER A 28 8.86 -15.68 -21.83
N GLY A 29 9.50 -16.72 -22.35
CA GLY A 29 10.90 -16.69 -22.76
C GLY A 29 11.90 -16.39 -21.64
N HIS A 30 11.48 -16.53 -20.38
CA HIS A 30 12.32 -16.20 -19.23
C HIS A 30 13.35 -17.30 -18.94
N ASN A 31 14.48 -16.92 -18.33
CA ASN A 31 15.40 -17.88 -17.74
C ASN A 31 14.75 -18.54 -16.51
N PRO A 32 14.55 -19.87 -16.47
CA PRO A 32 13.92 -20.54 -15.33
C PRO A 32 14.61 -20.29 -13.98
N GLN A 33 15.90 -19.97 -13.98
CA GLN A 33 16.67 -19.70 -12.75
C GLN A 33 16.18 -18.48 -11.98
N ILE A 34 15.59 -17.48 -12.65
CA ILE A 34 15.05 -16.29 -11.96
C ILE A 34 13.94 -16.64 -10.97
N LEU A 35 13.23 -17.74 -11.18
CA LEU A 35 12.17 -18.20 -10.27
C LEU A 35 12.72 -18.75 -8.94
N GLN A 36 14.01 -19.05 -8.87
CA GLN A 36 14.67 -19.49 -7.64
C GLN A 36 15.05 -18.34 -6.72
N LEU A 37 14.98 -17.09 -7.21
CA LEU A 37 15.27 -15.85 -6.47
C LEU A 37 16.65 -15.84 -5.79
N HIS A 38 17.67 -16.40 -6.47
CA HIS A 38 19.04 -16.38 -5.94
C HIS A 38 19.61 -14.95 -5.86
N GLN A 39 19.15 -14.08 -6.75
CA GLN A 39 19.52 -12.66 -6.80
C GLN A 39 18.26 -11.79 -6.83
N PRO A 40 17.57 -11.58 -5.69
CA PRO A 40 16.26 -10.93 -5.66
C PRO A 40 16.23 -9.55 -6.34
N ASN A 41 17.31 -8.78 -6.23
CA ASN A 41 17.41 -7.44 -6.83
C ASN A 41 17.39 -7.44 -8.36
N THR A 42 17.77 -8.52 -9.01
CA THR A 42 17.73 -8.70 -10.45
C THR A 42 16.62 -9.61 -10.90
N ASP A 43 16.32 -10.64 -10.12
CA ASP A 43 15.32 -11.66 -10.47
C ASP A 43 13.90 -11.09 -10.45
N TYR A 44 13.51 -10.31 -9.42
CA TYR A 44 12.18 -9.69 -9.41
C TYR A 44 11.92 -8.73 -10.58
N PRO A 45 12.82 -7.81 -10.95
CA PRO A 45 12.66 -7.02 -12.17
C PRO A 45 12.51 -7.88 -13.43
N ALA A 46 13.28 -8.94 -13.58
CA ALA A 46 13.20 -9.85 -14.73
C ALA A 46 11.86 -10.61 -14.77
N ILE A 47 11.37 -11.08 -13.62
CA ILE A 47 10.06 -11.74 -13.48
C ILE A 47 8.93 -10.79 -13.89
N ARG A 48 8.94 -9.55 -13.37
CA ARG A 48 7.94 -8.55 -13.70
C ARG A 48 7.94 -8.22 -15.18
N HIS A 49 9.13 -8.07 -15.76
CA HIS A 49 9.28 -7.77 -17.19
C HIS A 49 8.73 -8.91 -18.06
N ALA A 50 9.10 -10.16 -17.75
CA ALA A 50 8.59 -11.34 -18.45
C ALA A 50 7.06 -11.48 -18.34
N ALA A 51 6.49 -11.23 -17.17
CA ALA A 51 5.05 -11.26 -16.97
C ALA A 51 4.33 -10.15 -17.76
N MET A 52 4.88 -8.94 -17.77
CA MET A 52 4.36 -7.82 -18.55
C MET A 52 4.32 -8.15 -20.05
N LEU A 53 5.42 -8.61 -20.61
CA LEU A 53 5.52 -9.01 -22.02
C LEU A 53 4.53 -10.13 -22.37
N LEU A 54 4.41 -11.12 -21.48
CA LEU A 54 3.48 -12.24 -21.67
C LEU A 54 2.02 -11.77 -21.70
N LEU A 55 1.64 -10.79 -20.89
CA LEU A 55 0.31 -10.19 -20.91
C LEU A 55 0.08 -9.34 -22.15
N GLN A 56 1.07 -8.55 -22.56
CA GLN A 56 1.00 -7.71 -23.77
C GLN A 56 0.84 -8.53 -25.05
N ALA A 57 1.39 -9.75 -25.08
CA ALA A 57 1.21 -10.65 -26.21
C ALA A 57 -0.26 -11.11 -26.44
N GLY A 58 -1.17 -10.86 -25.52
CA GLY A 58 -2.61 -11.07 -25.67
C GLY A 58 -3.09 -12.53 -25.59
N HIS A 59 -2.18 -13.51 -25.60
CA HIS A 59 -2.54 -14.93 -25.65
C HIS A 59 -3.17 -15.48 -24.35
N LEU A 60 -3.14 -14.70 -23.27
CA LEU A 60 -3.65 -15.14 -21.97
C LEU A 60 -5.08 -14.70 -21.69
N ALA A 61 -5.72 -13.95 -22.59
CA ALA A 61 -7.06 -13.42 -22.35
C ALA A 61 -8.09 -14.50 -22.01
N GLN A 62 -8.14 -15.58 -22.81
CA GLN A 62 -9.07 -16.67 -22.59
C GLN A 62 -8.78 -17.47 -21.30
N PRO A 63 -7.55 -17.93 -21.04
CA PRO A 63 -7.19 -18.59 -19.79
C PRO A 63 -7.48 -17.75 -18.55
N LEU A 64 -7.20 -16.44 -18.59
CA LEU A 64 -7.47 -15.55 -17.47
C LEU A 64 -8.97 -15.40 -17.18
N ARG A 65 -9.79 -15.17 -18.22
CA ARG A 65 -11.26 -15.09 -18.09
C ARG A 65 -11.88 -16.40 -17.62
N ALA A 66 -11.32 -17.55 -18.02
CA ALA A 66 -11.78 -18.85 -17.57
C ALA A 66 -11.41 -19.13 -16.09
N THR A 67 -10.38 -18.46 -15.58
CA THR A 67 -9.87 -18.69 -14.21
C THR A 67 -10.39 -17.67 -13.20
N TYR A 68 -10.51 -16.40 -13.61
CA TYR A 68 -10.84 -15.29 -12.73
C TYR A 68 -12.01 -14.49 -13.26
N ALA A 69 -12.98 -14.22 -12.39
CA ALA A 69 -14.11 -13.35 -12.70
C ALA A 69 -13.77 -11.86 -12.54
N ARG A 70 -12.91 -11.54 -11.60
CA ARG A 70 -12.55 -10.15 -11.24
C ARG A 70 -11.13 -10.09 -10.68
N LEU A 71 -10.54 -8.89 -10.75
CA LEU A 71 -9.27 -8.55 -10.11
C LEU A 71 -9.53 -7.43 -9.10
N LEU A 72 -9.04 -7.60 -7.89
CA LEU A 72 -8.98 -6.57 -6.86
C LEU A 72 -7.51 -6.39 -6.47
N VAL A 73 -7.01 -5.16 -6.51
CA VAL A 73 -5.65 -4.83 -6.09
C VAL A 73 -5.70 -3.81 -4.98
N ASP A 74 -5.12 -4.17 -3.84
CA ASP A 74 -5.04 -3.31 -2.66
C ASP A 74 -3.66 -2.66 -2.55
N GLU A 75 -3.56 -1.56 -1.77
CA GLU A 75 -2.34 -0.76 -1.55
C GLU A 75 -1.70 -0.32 -2.88
N TYR A 76 -2.52 0.10 -3.83
CA TYR A 76 -2.08 0.39 -5.19
C TYR A 76 -1.11 1.56 -5.30
N GLN A 77 -1.07 2.47 -4.33
CA GLN A 77 -0.12 3.58 -4.25
C GLN A 77 1.34 3.12 -4.15
N ASP A 78 1.57 1.88 -3.70
CA ASP A 78 2.91 1.30 -3.57
C ASP A 78 3.36 0.54 -4.83
N CYS A 79 2.52 0.47 -5.85
CA CYS A 79 2.89 -0.13 -7.13
C CYS A 79 3.95 0.72 -7.85
N ASN A 80 5.01 0.09 -8.30
CA ASN A 80 5.91 0.72 -9.26
C ASN A 80 5.34 0.65 -10.69
N VAL A 81 5.97 1.37 -11.61
CA VAL A 81 5.49 1.48 -12.99
C VAL A 81 5.37 0.16 -13.73
N VAL A 82 6.23 -0.84 -13.41
CA VAL A 82 6.17 -2.16 -14.05
C VAL A 82 5.01 -2.98 -13.47
N GLN A 83 4.79 -2.93 -12.16
CA GLN A 83 3.63 -3.55 -11.52
C GLN A 83 2.32 -2.93 -12.01
N HIS A 84 2.29 -1.60 -12.17
CA HIS A 84 1.17 -0.91 -12.81
C HIS A 84 0.91 -1.41 -14.23
N ALA A 85 1.94 -1.58 -15.06
CA ALA A 85 1.81 -2.12 -16.42
C ALA A 85 1.24 -3.55 -16.42
N ILE A 86 1.63 -4.39 -15.46
CA ILE A 86 1.08 -5.75 -15.29
C ILE A 86 -0.42 -5.69 -14.95
N VAL A 87 -0.80 -4.87 -13.97
CA VAL A 87 -2.21 -4.72 -13.57
C VAL A 87 -3.03 -4.11 -14.71
N SER A 88 -2.48 -3.14 -15.43
CA SER A 88 -3.11 -2.54 -16.61
C SER A 88 -3.36 -3.58 -17.70
N GLY A 89 -2.40 -4.47 -17.97
CA GLY A 89 -2.57 -5.59 -18.91
C GLY A 89 -3.66 -6.56 -18.46
N LEU A 90 -3.76 -6.84 -17.17
CA LEU A 90 -4.83 -7.67 -16.60
C LEU A 90 -6.20 -6.98 -16.69
N ALA A 91 -6.25 -5.66 -16.51
CA ALA A 91 -7.47 -4.86 -16.60
C ALA A 91 -8.08 -4.82 -18.02
N GLN A 92 -7.29 -5.06 -19.07
CA GLN A 92 -7.81 -5.24 -20.43
C GLN A 92 -8.62 -6.54 -20.59
N VAL A 93 -8.45 -7.47 -19.66
CA VAL A 93 -9.02 -8.81 -19.74
C VAL A 93 -10.08 -9.05 -18.68
N LEU A 94 -9.89 -8.52 -17.48
CA LEU A 94 -10.73 -8.74 -16.30
C LEU A 94 -11.33 -7.43 -15.79
N PRO A 95 -12.59 -7.42 -15.34
CA PRO A 95 -13.11 -6.33 -14.54
C PRO A 95 -12.20 -6.11 -13.31
N THR A 96 -11.62 -4.92 -13.21
CA THR A 96 -10.56 -4.62 -12.23
C THR A 96 -10.97 -3.45 -11.35
N CYS A 97 -10.74 -3.59 -10.05
CA CYS A 97 -10.82 -2.51 -9.08
C CYS A 97 -9.48 -2.38 -8.36
N VAL A 98 -8.98 -1.15 -8.24
CA VAL A 98 -7.80 -0.84 -7.46
C VAL A 98 -8.20 -0.02 -6.24
N LEU A 99 -7.63 -0.35 -5.09
CA LEU A 99 -7.78 0.37 -3.83
C LEU A 99 -6.42 0.93 -3.44
N GLY A 100 -6.38 2.15 -2.97
CA GLY A 100 -5.13 2.77 -2.55
C GLY A 100 -5.32 4.16 -1.97
N ASP A 101 -4.32 4.61 -1.28
CA ASP A 101 -4.26 5.92 -0.66
C ASP A 101 -2.97 6.63 -1.05
N PRO A 102 -3.02 7.62 -1.97
CA PRO A 102 -1.81 8.31 -2.43
C PRO A 102 -1.00 8.98 -1.31
N MET A 103 -1.64 9.33 -0.18
CA MET A 103 -0.93 9.91 0.96
C MET A 103 -0.15 8.88 1.79
N GLN A 104 -0.37 7.59 1.55
CA GLN A 104 0.35 6.50 2.20
C GLN A 104 1.48 5.93 1.34
N ALA A 105 1.77 6.52 0.18
CA ALA A 105 2.88 6.13 -0.68
C ALA A 105 4.22 6.44 0.01
N ILE A 106 4.93 5.41 0.47
CA ILE A 106 6.19 5.53 1.24
C ILE A 106 7.38 4.84 0.59
N PHE A 107 7.18 4.14 -0.54
CA PHE A 107 8.20 3.33 -1.20
C PHE A 107 8.84 4.01 -2.41
N ASP A 108 8.66 5.33 -2.56
CA ASP A 108 9.31 6.11 -3.64
C ASP A 108 10.77 6.40 -3.29
N PHE A 109 11.64 5.42 -3.57
CA PHE A 109 13.08 5.55 -3.37
C PHE A 109 13.83 5.26 -4.67
N ARG A 110 15.12 5.63 -4.69
CA ARG A 110 15.96 5.52 -5.88
C ARG A 110 15.92 4.12 -6.51
N GLY A 111 15.53 4.05 -7.78
CA GLY A 111 15.40 2.78 -8.53
C GLY A 111 14.03 2.11 -8.43
N ASN A 112 13.11 2.64 -7.64
CA ASN A 112 11.73 2.13 -7.52
C ASN A 112 10.72 3.27 -7.74
N ARG A 113 10.62 3.77 -8.97
CA ARG A 113 9.65 4.83 -9.30
C ARG A 113 8.23 4.29 -9.11
N LEU A 114 7.50 4.87 -8.16
CA LEU A 114 6.09 4.59 -7.97
C LEU A 114 5.24 5.19 -9.10
N VAL A 115 4.08 4.59 -9.31
CA VAL A 115 3.08 5.11 -10.23
C VAL A 115 2.49 6.42 -9.72
N HIS A 116 2.37 7.42 -10.57
CA HIS A 116 1.77 8.69 -10.21
C HIS A 116 0.24 8.59 -10.23
N TRP A 117 -0.39 8.78 -9.05
CA TRP A 117 -1.82 8.52 -8.87
C TRP A 117 -2.71 9.31 -9.85
N ALA A 118 -2.54 10.64 -9.92
CA ALA A 118 -3.39 11.50 -10.75
C ALA A 118 -3.13 11.32 -12.26
N ASN A 119 -1.87 11.08 -12.65
CA ASN A 119 -1.48 11.11 -14.05
C ASN A 119 -1.46 9.73 -14.71
N GLU A 120 -1.27 8.66 -13.91
CA GLU A 120 -1.10 7.30 -14.44
C GLU A 120 -2.20 6.35 -13.94
N VAL A 121 -2.64 6.45 -12.67
CA VAL A 121 -3.68 5.56 -12.11
C VAL A 121 -5.07 6.01 -12.49
N GLN A 122 -5.45 7.26 -12.17
CA GLN A 122 -6.82 7.75 -12.38
C GLN A 122 -7.31 7.72 -13.83
N PRO A 123 -6.48 7.98 -14.85
CA PRO A 123 -6.93 7.88 -16.25
C PRO A 123 -7.33 6.46 -16.64
N LEU A 124 -6.71 5.44 -16.04
CA LEU A 124 -6.98 4.04 -16.34
C LEU A 124 -8.03 3.44 -15.40
N PHE A 125 -8.03 3.88 -14.15
CA PHE A 125 -8.95 3.46 -13.09
C PHE A 125 -9.67 4.69 -12.51
N PRO A 126 -10.74 5.18 -13.18
CA PRO A 126 -11.52 6.31 -12.68
C PRO A 126 -12.05 6.05 -11.27
N ALA A 127 -12.07 7.08 -10.44
CA ALA A 127 -12.53 6.96 -9.07
C ALA A 127 -14.01 6.52 -9.02
N ALA A 128 -14.26 5.37 -8.42
CA ALA A 128 -15.60 4.83 -8.20
C ALA A 128 -16.19 5.28 -6.85
N GLY A 129 -15.35 5.66 -5.91
CA GLY A 129 -15.77 6.13 -4.58
C GLY A 129 -14.60 6.29 -3.63
N GLU A 130 -14.92 6.69 -2.40
CA GLU A 130 -13.96 6.89 -1.32
C GLU A 130 -14.47 6.23 -0.04
N LEU A 131 -13.62 5.52 0.67
CA LEU A 131 -13.94 4.91 1.96
C LEU A 131 -13.75 5.94 3.08
N ARG A 132 -14.85 6.62 3.45
CA ARG A 132 -14.83 7.74 4.42
C ARG A 132 -15.17 7.34 5.84
N ILE A 133 -15.55 6.10 6.08
CA ILE A 133 -15.93 5.65 7.42
C ILE A 133 -14.71 5.08 8.12
N PRO A 134 -14.28 5.65 9.26
CA PRO A 134 -13.10 5.18 9.98
C PRO A 134 -13.42 3.93 10.79
N TRP A 135 -13.77 2.82 10.12
CA TRP A 135 -14.22 1.59 10.74
C TRP A 135 -13.27 1.03 11.79
N ARG A 136 -11.95 1.12 11.55
CA ARG A 136 -10.93 0.64 12.50
C ARG A 136 -11.08 1.32 13.86
N TRP A 137 -11.23 2.64 13.87
CA TRP A 137 -11.37 3.42 15.11
C TRP A 137 -12.77 3.29 15.70
N ARG A 138 -13.81 3.23 14.87
CA ARG A 138 -15.18 2.98 15.32
C ARG A 138 -15.30 1.65 16.06
N LEU A 139 -14.75 0.58 15.51
CA LEU A 139 -14.74 -0.75 16.14
C LEU A 139 -13.87 -0.80 17.40
N ALA A 140 -12.85 0.06 17.50
CA ALA A 140 -12.01 0.20 18.68
C ALA A 140 -12.59 1.15 19.75
N GLY A 141 -13.76 1.75 19.54
CA GLY A 141 -14.35 2.75 20.43
C GLY A 141 -13.65 4.09 20.44
N ALA A 142 -12.81 4.39 19.45
CA ALA A 142 -12.01 5.61 19.29
C ALA A 142 -12.46 6.42 18.05
N GLU A 143 -13.76 6.54 17.81
CA GLU A 143 -14.30 7.19 16.61
C GLU A 143 -13.89 8.66 16.50
N ASN A 144 -13.78 9.38 17.63
CA ASN A 144 -13.31 10.77 17.64
C ASN A 144 -11.89 10.89 17.07
N LEU A 145 -10.99 9.98 17.43
CA LEU A 145 -9.65 9.92 16.84
C LEU A 145 -9.72 9.67 15.33
N GLY A 146 -10.54 8.73 14.88
CA GLY A 146 -10.73 8.45 13.47
C GLY A 146 -11.23 9.65 12.66
N GLN A 147 -12.21 10.39 13.18
CA GLN A 147 -12.76 11.59 12.55
C GLN A 147 -11.72 12.72 12.52
N TRP A 148 -10.97 12.89 13.59
CA TRP A 148 -9.91 13.89 13.67
C TRP A 148 -8.79 13.59 12.65
N LEU A 149 -8.37 12.32 12.51
CA LEU A 149 -7.39 11.91 11.50
C LEU A 149 -7.88 12.18 10.08
N LEU A 150 -9.15 11.96 9.77
CA LEU A 150 -9.72 12.30 8.48
C LEU A 150 -9.71 13.81 8.21
N ALA A 151 -9.99 14.64 9.23
CA ALA A 151 -9.92 16.08 9.12
C ALA A 151 -8.48 16.58 8.89
N ILE A 152 -7.51 16.04 9.65
CA ILE A 152 -6.09 16.36 9.46
C ILE A 152 -5.62 15.99 8.06
N ARG A 153 -6.05 14.84 7.54
CA ARG A 153 -5.72 14.43 6.18
C ARG A 153 -6.05 15.53 5.16
N GLN A 154 -7.24 16.13 5.27
CA GLN A 154 -7.64 17.22 4.37
C GLN A 154 -6.74 18.45 4.50
N GLN A 155 -6.37 18.81 5.74
CA GLN A 155 -5.44 19.93 5.98
C GLN A 155 -4.07 19.66 5.36
N LEU A 156 -3.51 18.47 5.55
CA LEU A 156 -2.22 18.09 4.99
C LEU A 156 -2.24 18.05 3.45
N GLN A 157 -3.33 17.62 2.83
CA GLN A 157 -3.48 17.60 1.38
C GLN A 157 -3.37 18.99 0.74
N VAL A 158 -3.77 20.01 1.46
CA VAL A 158 -3.69 21.41 0.99
C VAL A 158 -2.52 22.19 1.61
N GLY A 159 -1.57 21.47 2.25
CA GLY A 159 -0.37 22.07 2.85
C GLY A 159 -0.64 22.92 4.08
N GLN A 160 -1.77 22.75 4.75
CA GLN A 160 -2.10 23.47 5.98
C GLN A 160 -1.40 22.84 7.19
N PRO A 161 -0.94 23.65 8.16
CA PRO A 161 -0.38 23.14 9.39
C PRO A 161 -1.45 22.46 10.26
N VAL A 162 -1.04 21.44 10.99
CA VAL A 162 -1.90 20.73 11.96
C VAL A 162 -1.73 21.34 13.34
N ASP A 163 -2.82 21.82 13.92
CA ASP A 163 -2.83 22.28 15.32
C ASP A 163 -3.11 21.10 16.27
N LEU A 164 -2.06 20.57 16.87
CA LEU A 164 -2.14 19.43 17.79
C LEU A 164 -2.92 19.77 19.10
N ARG A 165 -3.16 21.05 19.41
CA ARG A 165 -3.97 21.44 20.56
C ARG A 165 -5.46 21.11 20.37
N THR A 166 -5.88 20.90 19.12
CA THR A 166 -7.25 20.48 18.78
C THR A 166 -7.41 18.96 18.77
N ALA A 167 -6.35 18.23 19.08
CA ALA A 167 -6.37 16.79 19.05
C ALA A 167 -7.28 16.20 20.14
N PRO A 168 -7.94 15.06 19.88
CA PRO A 168 -8.74 14.36 20.88
C PRO A 168 -7.84 13.77 21.99
N ALA A 169 -8.47 13.36 23.10
CA ALA A 169 -7.76 12.89 24.30
C ALA A 169 -6.82 11.68 24.05
N GLU A 170 -7.08 10.92 22.99
CA GLU A 170 -6.25 9.80 22.57
C GLU A 170 -4.88 10.24 21.99
N VAL A 171 -4.75 11.51 21.61
CA VAL A 171 -3.51 12.10 21.09
C VAL A 171 -2.86 12.95 22.17
N ARG A 172 -1.67 12.59 22.58
CA ARG A 172 -0.83 13.39 23.47
C ARG A 172 0.39 13.87 22.70
N TRP A 173 0.68 15.13 22.76
CA TRP A 173 1.90 15.68 22.23
C TRP A 173 2.77 16.26 23.35
N VAL A 174 4.06 16.10 23.22
CA VAL A 174 5.05 16.60 24.18
C VAL A 174 5.96 17.57 23.44
N GLN A 175 5.94 18.84 23.87
CA GLN A 175 6.83 19.84 23.30
C GLN A 175 8.25 19.64 23.85
N LEU A 176 9.21 19.49 22.96
CA LEU A 176 10.62 19.42 23.34
C LEU A 176 11.17 20.84 23.51
N ASN A 177 11.71 21.13 24.70
CA ASN A 177 12.35 22.41 24.99
C ASN A 177 13.84 22.21 25.23
N ALA A 178 14.65 23.16 24.76
CA ALA A 178 16.09 23.11 24.95
C ALA A 178 16.47 22.91 26.43
N GLY A 179 17.37 21.96 26.67
CA GLY A 179 17.84 21.63 28.02
C GLY A 179 16.99 20.63 28.81
N THR A 180 15.79 20.29 28.33
CA THR A 180 14.90 19.30 29.00
C THR A 180 14.45 18.18 28.06
N GLU A 181 15.00 18.08 26.86
CA GLU A 181 14.57 17.13 25.82
C GLU A 181 14.61 15.67 26.28
N VAL A 182 15.68 15.28 26.98
CA VAL A 182 15.81 13.90 27.47
C VAL A 182 14.71 13.53 28.46
N GLN A 183 14.38 14.44 29.38
CA GLN A 183 13.31 14.22 30.34
C GLN A 183 11.95 14.17 29.64
N GLN A 184 11.71 15.04 28.68
CA GLN A 184 10.46 15.09 27.92
C GLN A 184 10.28 13.85 27.04
N ARG A 185 11.34 13.35 26.41
CA ARG A 185 11.35 12.06 25.70
C ARG A 185 11.05 10.88 26.62
N LEU A 186 11.63 10.87 27.85
CA LEU A 186 11.35 9.86 28.84
C LEU A 186 9.88 9.88 29.30
N VAL A 187 9.29 11.07 29.47
CA VAL A 187 7.85 11.23 29.77
C VAL A 187 7.01 10.63 28.64
N ALA A 188 7.32 10.95 27.39
CA ALA A 188 6.62 10.38 26.24
C ALA A 188 6.77 8.85 26.18
N ALA A 189 7.98 8.33 26.38
CA ALA A 189 8.27 6.88 26.34
C ALA A 189 7.60 6.08 27.47
N ARG A 190 7.30 6.74 28.62
CA ARG A 190 6.61 6.13 29.77
C ARG A 190 5.09 6.29 29.72
N THR A 191 4.54 6.84 28.62
CA THR A 191 3.10 6.93 28.47
C THR A 191 2.50 5.53 28.38
N GLU A 192 1.59 5.24 29.29
CA GLU A 192 0.90 3.94 29.33
C GLU A 192 -0.40 4.00 28.50
N SER A 193 -0.80 2.85 27.99
CA SER A 193 -2.10 2.71 27.36
C SER A 193 -3.22 2.96 28.36
N PRO A 194 -4.31 3.65 27.98
CA PRO A 194 -5.43 3.90 28.88
C PRO A 194 -6.19 2.63 29.29
N ASN A 195 -5.92 1.50 28.65
CA ASN A 195 -6.50 0.21 29.02
C ASN A 195 -5.50 -0.93 28.79
N ALA A 196 -5.71 -2.06 29.50
CA ALA A 196 -4.81 -3.21 29.49
C ALA A 196 -4.64 -3.90 28.10
N ARG A 197 -5.54 -3.66 27.16
CA ARG A 197 -5.52 -4.22 25.80
C ARG A 197 -5.08 -3.21 24.74
N GLY A 198 -4.86 -1.97 25.13
CA GLY A 198 -4.42 -0.92 24.26
C GLY A 198 -2.92 -0.95 24.00
N SER A 199 -2.48 -0.15 23.04
CA SER A 199 -1.07 0.09 22.76
C SER A 199 -0.81 1.59 22.62
N VAL A 200 0.43 2.00 22.82
CA VAL A 200 0.89 3.36 22.62
C VAL A 200 1.80 3.36 21.39
N LEU A 201 1.50 4.21 20.42
CA LEU A 201 2.37 4.49 19.30
C LEU A 201 3.07 5.83 19.55
N ILE A 202 4.40 5.81 19.57
CA ILE A 202 5.23 7.02 19.69
C ILE A 202 5.78 7.32 18.31
N ILE A 203 5.46 8.51 17.80
CA ILE A 203 5.98 8.98 16.50
C ILE A 203 7.04 10.04 16.81
N GLY A 204 8.26 9.79 16.37
CA GLY A 204 9.40 10.69 16.49
C GLY A 204 9.97 11.05 15.13
N ASP A 205 10.73 12.14 15.08
CA ASP A 205 11.47 12.51 13.88
C ASP A 205 12.69 11.58 13.71
N SER A 206 12.72 10.83 12.61
CA SER A 206 13.83 9.92 12.29
C SER A 206 15.05 10.61 11.66
N ILE A 207 14.91 11.88 11.30
CA ILE A 207 15.98 12.64 10.62
C ILE A 207 17.02 13.13 11.63
N ASN A 208 16.63 13.34 12.88
CA ASN A 208 17.52 13.71 13.97
C ASN A 208 18.00 12.46 14.74
N VAL A 209 18.91 11.73 14.15
CA VAL A 209 19.52 10.51 14.76
C VAL A 209 20.53 10.87 15.88
N GLN A 210 20.71 12.14 16.23
CA GLN A 210 21.50 12.60 17.35
C GLN A 210 20.59 12.93 18.54
N GLY A 211 20.12 11.90 19.19
CA GLY A 211 19.42 11.99 20.45
C GLY A 211 19.53 10.71 21.23
#